data_0c2033a40da1e6a31d799383962b94a8
#
_entry.id   0c2033a40da1e6a31d799383962b94a8
#
_cell.length_a   1.000
_cell.length_b   1.000
_cell.length_c   1.000
_cell.angle_alpha   90.00
_cell.angle_beta   90.00
_cell.angle_gamma   90.00
#
_symmetry.space_group_name_H-M   'P 1'
#
loop_
_entity.id
_entity.type
_entity.pdbx_description
1 polymer ?
#
loop_
_entity_poly.entity_id
_entity_poly.type
_entity_poly.pdbx_seq_one_letter_code
_entity_poly.pdbx_strand_id
1 'polypeptide(L)'
;TTAERAQGQGASCGKPQAQPQPVTFVRNATASESISPEPLGKTIDGSVKGRQDVQTGLQQAHSERPVIDRSKSVIRLPSYEQVRGDPVLYAHASRVLHLETNPGNARALVQAHGEGNTARDVWINPPPLPLNTAEMDWVFDLPYARSPHPAYADADGRHDRETKIPAWGMIRFSINIMRGCFGGCTFCSITEHEGRIIQSRSEASILREAQDVRDKVRGFTGVISDLGGPTANMYRLGCKSKDIESVCRKPSCVYPDVCQNLRTDHSALIQLYRKLRQLPGIKKVLISSGLRYDLAVKSPDYIRELVLHHVGGYLKIAPEHTEQGPLSKMMKPGI
;
A
#
# COMPACT_ATOMS: atom_id res chain seq x y z
N THR A 1 -24.91 44.31 -37.02
CA THR A 1 -23.65 45.01 -36.89
C THR A 1 -22.58 44.11 -36.32
N THR A 2 -21.71 43.71 -37.22
CA THR A 2 -20.32 43.20 -37.11
C THR A 2 -19.86 42.45 -35.86
N ALA A 3 -19.68 41.16 -36.03
CA ALA A 3 -18.90 40.30 -35.15
C ALA A 3 -17.42 40.28 -35.62
N GLU A 4 -16.51 40.66 -34.74
CA GLU A 4 -15.08 40.47 -34.95
C GLU A 4 -14.65 39.05 -34.46
N ARG A 5 -14.06 38.28 -35.35
CA ARG A 5 -13.40 37.02 -35.08
C ARG A 5 -12.01 37.29 -34.53
N ALA A 6 -11.71 36.85 -33.31
CA ALA A 6 -10.36 36.73 -32.81
C ALA A 6 -9.76 35.39 -33.24
N GLN A 7 -8.72 35.45 -34.06
CA GLN A 7 -7.90 34.32 -34.43
C GLN A 7 -6.90 33.99 -33.29
N GLY A 8 -7.08 32.86 -32.63
CA GLY A 8 -6.11 32.31 -31.67
C GLY A 8 -5.01 31.57 -32.41
N GLN A 9 -3.79 32.05 -32.26
CA GLN A 9 -2.56 31.36 -32.74
C GLN A 9 -2.32 30.11 -31.89
N GLY A 10 -2.35 28.94 -32.54
CA GLY A 10 -1.95 27.67 -31.96
C GLY A 10 -0.44 27.60 -31.75
N ALA A 11 0.00 27.55 -30.50
CA ALA A 11 1.37 27.24 -30.17
C ALA A 11 1.56 25.70 -30.23
N SER A 12 2.29 25.24 -31.24
CA SER A 12 2.75 23.87 -31.41
C SER A 12 3.84 23.58 -30.37
N CYS A 13 3.53 22.81 -29.33
CA CYS A 13 4.50 22.30 -28.40
C CYS A 13 5.00 20.91 -28.87
N GLY A 14 5.89 20.91 -29.85
CA GLY A 14 6.65 19.74 -30.29
C GLY A 14 7.81 19.50 -29.36
N LYS A 15 7.68 18.63 -28.35
CA LYS A 15 8.84 18.03 -27.66
C LYS A 15 9.36 16.87 -28.52
N PRO A 16 10.68 16.72 -28.69
CA PRO A 16 11.22 15.57 -29.39
C PRO A 16 10.89 14.30 -28.64
N GLN A 17 10.22 13.36 -29.28
CA GLN A 17 10.01 12.01 -28.78
C GLN A 17 11.40 11.34 -28.67
N ALA A 18 11.82 11.05 -27.44
CA ALA A 18 12.99 10.23 -27.19
C ALA A 18 12.75 8.84 -27.82
N GLN A 19 13.69 8.38 -28.64
CA GLN A 19 13.65 7.04 -29.20
C GLN A 19 13.65 6.01 -28.04
N PRO A 20 12.83 4.94 -28.11
CA PRO A 20 12.81 3.93 -27.07
C PRO A 20 14.17 3.25 -26.99
N GLN A 21 14.79 3.29 -25.82
CA GLN A 21 16.04 2.60 -25.51
C GLN A 21 15.81 1.06 -25.52
N PRO A 22 16.81 0.27 -25.92
CA PRO A 22 16.68 -1.19 -25.90
C PRO A 22 16.44 -1.71 -24.49
N VAL A 23 15.42 -2.51 -24.32
CA VAL A 23 15.02 -3.11 -23.03
C VAL A 23 15.66 -4.50 -22.91
N THR A 24 16.42 -4.73 -21.84
CA THR A 24 17.01 -6.05 -21.55
C THR A 24 16.01 -6.91 -20.79
N PHE A 25 15.61 -8.05 -21.37
CA PHE A 25 14.77 -9.04 -20.70
C PHE A 25 15.60 -9.91 -19.76
N VAL A 26 15.27 -9.90 -18.48
CA VAL A 26 15.82 -10.86 -17.52
C VAL A 26 14.86 -12.04 -17.47
N ARG A 27 15.28 -13.19 -18.00
CA ARG A 27 14.52 -14.44 -17.81
C ARG A 27 14.60 -14.84 -16.35
N ASN A 28 13.46 -15.04 -15.70
CA ASN A 28 13.45 -15.74 -14.42
C ASN A 28 13.97 -17.16 -14.65
N ALA A 29 14.81 -17.64 -13.71
CA ALA A 29 15.22 -19.03 -13.71
C ALA A 29 13.97 -19.92 -13.79
N THR A 30 13.96 -20.82 -14.75
CA THR A 30 12.92 -21.85 -14.87
C THR A 30 12.87 -22.63 -13.57
N ALA A 31 11.68 -23.02 -13.13
CA ALA A 31 11.41 -23.78 -11.90
C ALA A 31 11.98 -25.24 -11.92
N SER A 32 13.15 -25.46 -12.52
CA SER A 32 13.79 -26.77 -12.65
C SER A 32 14.97 -27.01 -11.71
N GLU A 33 15.28 -26.07 -10.78
CA GLU A 33 16.16 -26.39 -9.67
C GLU A 33 15.32 -26.78 -8.45
N SER A 34 15.06 -28.09 -8.36
CA SER A 34 14.47 -28.72 -7.17
C SER A 34 15.39 -28.53 -5.97
N ILE A 35 15.03 -27.61 -5.08
CA ILE A 35 15.61 -27.57 -3.74
C ILE A 35 14.92 -28.67 -2.94
N SER A 36 15.58 -29.81 -2.85
CA SER A 36 15.22 -30.88 -1.91
C SER A 36 15.37 -30.34 -0.48
N PRO A 37 14.39 -30.51 0.41
CA PRO A 37 14.59 -30.21 1.81
C PRO A 37 15.50 -31.27 2.42
N GLU A 38 16.72 -30.89 2.84
CA GLU A 38 17.52 -31.75 3.66
C GLU A 38 16.90 -31.95 5.05
N PRO A 39 16.93 -33.17 5.61
CA PRO A 39 16.36 -33.44 6.92
C PRO A 39 17.22 -32.85 8.03
N LEU A 40 16.59 -32.10 8.92
CA LEU A 40 17.15 -31.68 10.22
C LEU A 40 17.50 -32.91 11.06
N GLY A 41 18.79 -33.06 11.35
CA GLY A 41 19.21 -33.92 12.45
C GLY A 41 20.56 -34.59 12.26
N LYS A 42 21.62 -33.94 12.77
CA LYS A 42 22.67 -34.61 13.55
C LYS A 42 23.54 -33.55 14.23
N THR A 43 23.48 -33.56 15.56
CA THR A 43 24.46 -32.94 16.45
C THR A 43 25.87 -33.44 16.10
N ILE A 44 26.78 -32.50 15.85
CA ILE A 44 28.22 -32.80 15.77
C ILE A 44 28.90 -32.06 16.89
N ASP A 45 29.53 -32.88 17.72
CA ASP A 45 30.40 -32.56 18.83
C ASP A 45 31.60 -31.71 18.39
N GLY A 46 31.99 -30.77 19.28
CA GLY A 46 33.00 -29.80 18.97
C GLY A 46 34.41 -30.33 18.95
N SER A 47 35.15 -30.07 17.90
CA SER A 47 36.60 -29.84 17.99
C SER A 47 37.03 -28.81 16.92
N VAL A 48 37.54 -27.70 17.41
CA VAL A 48 38.03 -26.56 16.63
C VAL A 48 39.41 -26.87 16.07
N LYS A 49 39.53 -27.05 14.75
CA LYS A 49 40.76 -26.76 14.00
C LYS A 49 40.37 -26.55 12.52
N GLY A 50 40.62 -25.34 11.97
CA GLY A 50 40.48 -25.06 10.54
C GLY A 50 39.53 -23.91 10.18
N ARG A 51 39.63 -22.73 10.84
CA ARG A 51 38.74 -21.57 10.58
C ARG A 51 39.33 -20.51 9.63
N GLN A 52 40.47 -20.78 8.96
CA GLN A 52 41.09 -19.75 8.08
C GLN A 52 40.86 -19.99 6.59
N ASP A 53 40.55 -21.20 6.12
CA ASP A 53 40.45 -21.44 4.67
C ASP A 53 39.05 -21.31 4.07
N VAL A 54 37.99 -21.27 4.93
CA VAL A 54 36.61 -21.13 4.44
C VAL A 54 36.21 -19.66 4.18
N GLN A 55 36.89 -18.72 4.84
CA GLN A 55 36.54 -17.29 4.71
C GLN A 55 37.07 -16.67 3.40
N THR A 56 38.16 -17.20 2.84
CA THR A 56 38.73 -16.73 1.57
C THR A 56 37.92 -17.20 0.35
N GLY A 57 37.34 -18.41 0.42
CA GLY A 57 36.50 -18.96 -0.66
C GLY A 57 35.15 -18.25 -0.81
N LEU A 58 34.57 -17.79 0.31
CA LEU A 58 33.27 -17.07 0.31
C LEU A 58 33.38 -15.61 -0.15
N GLN A 59 34.55 -14.99 0.00
CA GLN A 59 34.77 -13.61 -0.47
C GLN A 59 35.01 -13.53 -1.99
N GLN A 60 35.52 -14.56 -2.64
CA GLN A 60 35.72 -14.61 -4.08
C GLN A 60 34.45 -14.95 -4.87
N ALA A 61 33.47 -15.63 -4.27
CA ALA A 61 32.21 -15.99 -4.93
C ALA A 61 31.19 -14.84 -5.01
N HIS A 62 31.45 -13.70 -4.38
CA HIS A 62 30.55 -12.53 -4.40
C HIS A 62 30.89 -11.45 -5.45
N SER A 63 31.94 -11.66 -6.28
CA SER A 63 32.52 -10.56 -7.05
C SER A 63 32.03 -10.37 -8.49
N GLU A 64 31.11 -11.20 -9.05
CA GLU A 64 30.79 -11.09 -10.49
C GLU A 64 29.32 -11.28 -10.87
N ARG A 65 28.38 -10.90 -10.03
CA ARG A 65 27.01 -10.74 -10.57
C ARG A 65 26.90 -9.38 -11.22
N PRO A 66 26.62 -9.28 -12.53
CA PRO A 66 26.45 -8.00 -13.20
C PRO A 66 25.35 -7.20 -12.49
N VAL A 67 25.68 -5.96 -12.09
CA VAL A 67 24.68 -5.05 -11.54
C VAL A 67 23.66 -4.75 -12.63
N ILE A 68 22.50 -5.37 -12.55
CA ILE A 68 21.42 -5.15 -13.51
C ILE A 68 20.88 -3.74 -13.27
N ASP A 69 20.95 -2.91 -14.29
CA ASP A 69 20.28 -1.61 -14.27
C ASP A 69 18.76 -1.84 -14.30
N ARG A 70 18.13 -1.58 -13.16
CA ARG A 70 16.71 -1.85 -12.96
C ARG A 70 15.82 -0.94 -13.81
N SER A 71 16.28 0.24 -14.15
CA SER A 71 15.57 1.19 -15.02
C SER A 71 15.47 0.72 -16.47
N LYS A 72 16.39 -0.15 -16.88
CA LYS A 72 16.49 -0.70 -18.25
C LYS A 72 16.13 -2.18 -18.34
N SER A 73 15.53 -2.74 -17.30
CA SER A 73 15.20 -4.16 -17.26
C SER A 73 13.72 -4.38 -16.96
N VAL A 74 13.17 -5.46 -17.53
CA VAL A 74 11.76 -5.89 -17.38
C VAL A 74 11.76 -7.32 -16.88
N ILE A 75 10.80 -7.66 -16.03
CA ILE A 75 10.58 -9.03 -15.60
C ILE A 75 9.43 -9.61 -16.40
N ARG A 76 9.69 -10.72 -17.10
CA ARG A 76 8.62 -11.50 -17.72
C ARG A 76 8.08 -12.51 -16.70
N LEU A 77 6.80 -12.37 -16.39
CA LEU A 77 6.04 -13.32 -15.57
C LEU A 77 5.66 -14.55 -16.40
N PRO A 78 5.37 -15.70 -15.77
CA PRO A 78 4.66 -16.79 -16.44
C PRO A 78 3.37 -16.28 -17.08
N SER A 79 2.93 -16.88 -18.21
CA SER A 79 1.73 -16.44 -18.91
C SER A 79 0.50 -16.52 -18.01
N TYR A 80 -0.55 -15.76 -18.34
CA TYR A 80 -1.82 -15.82 -17.60
C TYR A 80 -2.39 -17.24 -17.58
N GLU A 81 -2.32 -17.96 -18.70
CA GLU A 81 -2.81 -19.32 -18.83
C GLU A 81 -2.03 -20.29 -17.92
N GLN A 82 -0.71 -20.13 -17.84
CA GLN A 82 0.13 -20.91 -16.93
C GLN A 82 -0.21 -20.62 -15.46
N VAL A 83 -0.31 -19.34 -15.11
CA VAL A 83 -0.63 -18.89 -13.75
C VAL A 83 -2.04 -19.34 -13.33
N ARG A 84 -3.00 -19.33 -14.26
CA ARG A 84 -4.37 -19.80 -14.02
C ARG A 84 -4.42 -21.30 -13.74
N GLY A 85 -3.57 -22.08 -14.36
CA GLY A 85 -3.54 -23.55 -14.27
C GLY A 85 -2.64 -24.10 -13.17
N ASP A 86 -1.70 -23.32 -12.64
CA ASP A 86 -0.68 -23.77 -11.69
C ASP A 86 -0.57 -22.86 -10.45
N PRO A 87 -1.00 -23.35 -9.25
CA PRO A 87 -0.92 -22.57 -8.01
C PRO A 87 0.50 -22.15 -7.63
N VAL A 88 1.53 -22.93 -8.01
CA VAL A 88 2.93 -22.61 -7.70
C VAL A 88 3.39 -21.43 -8.55
N LEU A 89 3.06 -21.43 -9.83
CA LEU A 89 3.35 -20.30 -10.72
C LEU A 89 2.57 -19.04 -10.32
N TYR A 90 1.32 -19.20 -9.87
CA TYR A 90 0.54 -18.11 -9.28
C TYR A 90 1.24 -17.50 -8.05
N ALA A 91 1.66 -18.33 -7.10
CA ALA A 91 2.38 -17.87 -5.90
C ALA A 91 3.70 -17.18 -6.26
N HIS A 92 4.42 -17.70 -7.27
CA HIS A 92 5.64 -17.08 -7.78
C HIS A 92 5.39 -15.71 -8.41
N ALA A 93 4.39 -15.58 -9.27
CA ALA A 93 4.01 -14.32 -9.90
C ALA A 93 3.57 -13.28 -8.84
N SER A 94 2.74 -13.67 -7.87
CA SER A 94 2.33 -12.83 -6.74
C SER A 94 3.51 -12.34 -5.91
N ARG A 95 4.48 -13.22 -5.64
CA ARG A 95 5.71 -12.82 -4.93
C ARG A 95 6.53 -11.79 -5.72
N VAL A 96 6.62 -11.93 -7.04
CA VAL A 96 7.32 -10.92 -7.88
C VAL A 96 6.60 -9.58 -7.82
N LEU A 97 5.27 -9.56 -7.91
CA LEU A 97 4.46 -8.35 -7.74
C LEU A 97 4.77 -7.65 -6.41
N HIS A 98 4.77 -8.38 -5.31
CA HIS A 98 5.10 -7.86 -3.97
C HIS A 98 6.53 -7.28 -3.87
N LEU A 99 7.50 -7.87 -4.56
CA LEU A 99 8.88 -7.42 -4.57
C LEU A 99 9.10 -6.16 -5.42
N GLU A 100 8.27 -5.93 -6.43
CA GLU A 100 8.37 -4.81 -7.36
C GLU A 100 7.36 -3.69 -7.00
N THR A 101 7.18 -3.40 -5.70
CA THR A 101 6.24 -2.39 -5.19
C THR A 101 6.90 -1.07 -4.77
N ASN A 102 8.25 -0.97 -4.81
CA ASN A 102 8.91 0.27 -4.44
C ASN A 102 9.12 1.17 -5.69
N PRO A 103 8.46 2.33 -5.78
CA PRO A 103 8.59 3.22 -6.94
C PRO A 103 10.03 3.70 -7.19
N GLY A 104 10.89 3.73 -6.16
CA GLY A 104 12.29 4.13 -6.30
C GLY A 104 13.16 3.12 -7.03
N ASN A 105 12.76 1.83 -7.11
CA ASN A 105 13.61 0.79 -7.71
C ASN A 105 12.85 -0.39 -8.32
N ALA A 106 11.53 -0.34 -8.44
CA ALA A 106 10.74 -1.37 -9.10
C ALA A 106 11.04 -1.43 -10.61
N ARG A 107 10.92 -2.62 -11.16
CA ARG A 107 10.99 -2.87 -12.61
C ARG A 107 9.58 -2.97 -13.18
N ALA A 108 9.45 -2.68 -14.47
CA ALA A 108 8.25 -3.04 -15.21
C ALA A 108 8.11 -4.56 -15.29
N LEU A 109 6.86 -5.02 -15.35
CA LEU A 109 6.52 -6.43 -15.51
C LEU A 109 5.80 -6.66 -16.83
N VAL A 110 5.97 -7.83 -17.40
CA VAL A 110 5.27 -8.22 -18.64
C VAL A 110 4.69 -9.61 -18.46
N GLN A 111 3.43 -9.78 -18.84
CA GLN A 111 2.75 -11.08 -18.83
C GLN A 111 2.05 -11.31 -20.16
N ALA A 112 2.27 -12.49 -20.76
CA ALA A 112 1.53 -12.90 -21.94
C ALA A 112 0.11 -13.35 -21.57
N HIS A 113 -0.87 -12.97 -22.38
CA HIS A 113 -2.27 -13.37 -22.30
C HIS A 113 -2.72 -13.88 -23.66
N GLY A 114 -3.51 -14.94 -23.69
CA GLY A 114 -3.97 -15.62 -24.89
C GLY A 114 -2.98 -16.67 -25.40
N GLU A 115 -3.39 -17.42 -26.40
CA GLU A 115 -2.63 -18.54 -26.95
C GLU A 115 -2.34 -18.35 -28.46
N GLY A 116 -1.24 -18.94 -28.93
CA GLY A 116 -0.85 -18.92 -30.32
C GLY A 116 -0.79 -17.51 -30.90
N ASN A 117 -1.38 -17.30 -32.08
CA ASN A 117 -1.37 -16.02 -32.79
C ASN A 117 -2.22 -14.90 -32.13
N THR A 118 -3.04 -15.24 -31.14
CA THR A 118 -3.85 -14.27 -30.37
C THR A 118 -3.15 -13.77 -29.10
N ALA A 119 -2.01 -14.35 -28.76
CA ALA A 119 -1.25 -13.94 -27.59
C ALA A 119 -0.86 -12.46 -27.68
N ARG A 120 -1.02 -11.74 -26.57
CA ARG A 120 -0.64 -10.34 -26.41
C ARG A 120 0.10 -10.18 -25.10
N ASP A 121 1.13 -9.36 -25.10
CA ASP A 121 1.83 -8.98 -23.87
C ASP A 121 1.09 -7.84 -23.19
N VAL A 122 0.73 -8.04 -21.93
CA VAL A 122 0.25 -7.00 -21.02
C VAL A 122 1.47 -6.42 -20.30
N TRP A 123 1.66 -5.11 -20.45
CA TRP A 123 2.72 -4.36 -19.81
C TRP A 123 2.20 -3.73 -18.50
N ILE A 124 2.89 -3.99 -17.41
CA ILE A 124 2.60 -3.41 -16.07
C ILE A 124 3.75 -2.44 -15.76
N ASN A 125 3.43 -1.16 -15.73
CA ASN A 125 4.40 -0.13 -15.36
C ASN A 125 4.90 -0.31 -13.93
N PRO A 126 6.10 0.17 -13.58
CA PRO A 126 6.50 0.33 -12.19
C PRO A 126 5.47 1.17 -11.43
N PRO A 127 5.36 0.99 -10.10
CA PRO A 127 4.44 1.80 -9.30
C PRO A 127 4.70 3.31 -9.50
N PRO A 128 3.65 4.14 -9.56
CA PRO A 128 3.80 5.58 -9.67
C PRO A 128 4.49 6.16 -8.44
N LEU A 129 5.13 7.31 -8.61
CA LEU A 129 5.63 8.07 -7.47
C LEU A 129 4.47 8.45 -6.54
N PRO A 130 4.63 8.31 -5.23
CA PRO A 130 3.57 8.65 -4.28
C PRO A 130 3.27 10.14 -4.33
N LEU A 131 1.99 10.49 -4.23
CA LEU A 131 1.57 11.87 -4.10
C LEU A 131 2.13 12.48 -2.80
N ASN A 132 2.58 13.71 -2.88
CA ASN A 132 2.91 14.48 -1.68
C ASN A 132 1.63 14.99 -0.99
N THR A 133 1.77 15.60 0.18
CA THR A 133 0.62 16.06 0.98
C THR A 133 -0.23 17.11 0.24
N ALA A 134 0.38 18.02 -0.50
CA ALA A 134 -0.37 19.05 -1.24
C ALA A 134 -1.17 18.46 -2.40
N GLU A 135 -0.60 17.50 -3.11
CA GLU A 135 -1.29 16.75 -4.17
C GLU A 135 -2.42 15.89 -3.61
N MET A 136 -2.19 15.22 -2.46
CA MET A 136 -3.25 14.50 -1.75
C MET A 136 -4.39 15.42 -1.34
N ASP A 137 -4.08 16.57 -0.76
CA ASP A 137 -5.09 17.56 -0.36
C ASP A 137 -5.88 18.04 -1.57
N TRP A 138 -5.22 18.35 -2.68
CA TRP A 138 -5.90 18.77 -3.91
C TRP A 138 -6.89 17.70 -4.42
N VAL A 139 -6.51 16.42 -4.42
CA VAL A 139 -7.40 15.33 -4.82
C VAL A 139 -8.62 15.24 -3.90
N PHE A 140 -8.43 15.37 -2.59
CA PHE A 140 -9.54 15.28 -1.63
C PHE A 140 -10.39 16.53 -1.54
N ASP A 141 -9.89 17.69 -1.99
CA ASP A 141 -10.63 18.95 -2.05
C ASP A 141 -11.47 19.09 -3.36
N LEU A 142 -11.41 18.12 -4.28
CA LEU A 142 -12.28 18.09 -5.44
C LEU A 142 -13.76 18.05 -5.02
N PRO A 143 -14.68 18.62 -5.82
CA PRO A 143 -16.09 18.78 -5.43
C PRO A 143 -16.87 17.45 -5.54
N TYR A 144 -16.52 16.48 -4.70
CA TYR A 144 -17.26 15.23 -4.62
C TYR A 144 -18.65 15.43 -4.02
N ALA A 145 -19.67 14.80 -4.63
CA ALA A 145 -21.03 14.85 -4.14
C ALA A 145 -21.22 14.17 -2.77
N ARG A 146 -20.31 13.28 -2.35
CA ARG A 146 -20.41 12.44 -1.14
C ARG A 146 -21.77 11.73 -1.04
N SER A 147 -22.28 11.29 -2.16
CA SER A 147 -23.50 10.49 -2.29
C SER A 147 -23.30 9.39 -3.33
N PRO A 148 -24.02 8.27 -3.23
CA PRO A 148 -24.04 7.27 -4.29
C PRO A 148 -24.55 7.87 -5.62
N HIS A 149 -24.22 7.22 -6.72
CA HIS A 149 -24.77 7.56 -8.02
C HIS A 149 -26.32 7.49 -7.99
N PRO A 150 -27.06 8.38 -8.67
CA PRO A 150 -28.54 8.41 -8.67
C PRO A 150 -29.22 7.07 -8.98
N ALA A 151 -28.59 6.20 -9.77
CA ALA A 151 -29.10 4.85 -10.04
C ALA A 151 -29.24 3.95 -8.79
N TYR A 152 -28.57 4.31 -7.68
CA TYR A 152 -28.66 3.62 -6.40
C TYR A 152 -29.54 4.33 -5.37
N ALA A 153 -30.24 5.39 -5.78
CA ALA A 153 -31.23 6.04 -4.94
C ALA A 153 -32.43 5.12 -4.67
N ASP A 154 -33.13 5.36 -3.58
CA ASP A 154 -34.46 4.78 -3.35
C ASP A 154 -35.49 5.33 -4.35
N ALA A 155 -36.72 4.85 -4.25
CA ALA A 155 -37.82 5.28 -5.13
C ALA A 155 -38.14 6.79 -5.05
N ASP A 156 -37.79 7.43 -3.92
CA ASP A 156 -37.99 8.86 -3.67
C ASP A 156 -36.77 9.72 -4.05
N GLY A 157 -35.76 9.13 -4.69
CA GLY A 157 -34.51 9.80 -5.05
C GLY A 157 -33.60 10.14 -3.86
N ARG A 158 -33.78 9.45 -2.74
CA ARG A 158 -33.00 9.68 -1.52
C ARG A 158 -31.84 8.70 -1.41
N HIS A 159 -30.78 9.16 -0.78
CA HIS A 159 -29.56 8.38 -0.53
C HIS A 159 -29.26 8.26 0.98
N ASP A 160 -30.28 8.11 1.83
CA ASP A 160 -30.09 7.92 3.26
C ASP A 160 -29.87 6.43 3.63
N ARG A 161 -30.58 5.91 4.61
CA ARG A 161 -30.29 4.56 5.15
C ARG A 161 -30.69 3.41 4.24
N GLU A 162 -31.61 3.64 3.30
CA GLU A 162 -32.26 2.62 2.48
C GLU A 162 -31.77 2.59 1.03
N THR A 163 -30.54 3.04 0.77
CA THR A 163 -29.97 2.95 -0.56
C THR A 163 -29.78 1.48 -0.97
N LYS A 164 -29.75 1.23 -2.27
CA LYS A 164 -29.41 -0.10 -2.84
C LYS A 164 -27.96 -0.55 -2.56
N ILE A 165 -27.16 0.26 -1.85
CA ILE A 165 -25.79 -0.08 -1.42
C ILE A 165 -25.82 -0.37 0.08
N PRO A 166 -25.75 -1.66 0.50
CA PRO A 166 -25.88 -2.03 1.92
C PRO A 166 -24.84 -1.40 2.83
N ALA A 167 -23.60 -1.19 2.34
CA ALA A 167 -22.51 -0.61 3.12
C ALA A 167 -22.61 0.92 3.26
N TRP A 168 -23.49 1.59 2.51
CA TRP A 168 -23.52 3.07 2.48
C TRP A 168 -23.73 3.68 3.88
N GLY A 169 -24.60 3.12 4.67
CA GLY A 169 -24.86 3.59 6.03
C GLY A 169 -23.64 3.59 6.94
N MET A 170 -22.68 2.69 6.68
CA MET A 170 -21.44 2.57 7.46
C MET A 170 -20.38 3.56 7.02
N ILE A 171 -20.28 3.86 5.71
CA ILE A 171 -19.15 4.59 5.15
C ILE A 171 -19.43 6.07 4.88
N ARG A 172 -20.70 6.49 4.79
CA ARG A 172 -21.07 7.85 4.38
C ARG A 172 -20.48 8.97 5.24
N PHE A 173 -20.17 8.69 6.49
CA PHE A 173 -19.57 9.62 7.44
C PHE A 173 -18.12 9.23 7.79
N SER A 174 -17.48 8.42 6.97
CA SER A 174 -16.07 8.10 7.11
C SER A 174 -15.20 9.14 6.40
N ILE A 175 -13.98 9.32 6.92
CA ILE A 175 -12.97 10.22 6.37
C ILE A 175 -11.67 9.42 6.20
N ASN A 176 -11.18 9.38 4.97
CA ASN A 176 -9.89 8.78 4.67
C ASN A 176 -8.78 9.82 4.87
N ILE A 177 -7.80 9.50 5.72
CA ILE A 177 -6.72 10.43 6.09
C ILE A 177 -5.39 10.14 5.39
N MET A 178 -5.25 8.96 4.79
CA MET A 178 -4.03 8.53 4.12
C MET A 178 -4.29 7.35 3.18
N ARG A 179 -3.37 7.09 2.27
CA ARG A 179 -3.33 5.94 1.38
C ARG A 179 -2.01 5.20 1.52
N GLY A 180 -1.99 3.94 1.06
CA GLY A 180 -0.82 3.08 1.12
C GLY A 180 -0.72 2.24 2.38
N CYS A 181 0.11 1.20 2.32
CA CYS A 181 0.39 0.32 3.45
C CYS A 181 1.78 -0.32 3.28
N PHE A 182 2.63 -0.20 4.28
CA PHE A 182 3.94 -0.83 4.31
C PHE A 182 3.95 -2.20 5.03
N GLY A 183 2.78 -2.77 5.27
CA GLY A 183 2.63 -4.07 5.95
C GLY A 183 3.17 -5.24 5.15
N GLY A 184 2.97 -5.27 3.84
CA GLY A 184 3.50 -6.30 2.95
C GLY A 184 2.95 -7.71 3.22
N CYS A 185 1.71 -7.83 3.75
CA CYS A 185 1.09 -9.13 4.01
C CYS A 185 0.87 -9.88 2.70
N THR A 186 1.22 -11.16 2.64
CA THR A 186 1.25 -11.96 1.40
C THR A 186 -0.11 -12.17 0.73
N PHE A 187 -1.20 -12.03 1.47
CA PHE A 187 -2.57 -12.18 0.99
C PHE A 187 -3.22 -10.86 0.56
N CYS A 188 -2.55 -9.71 0.80
CA CYS A 188 -3.16 -8.39 0.65
C CYS A 188 -2.59 -7.63 -0.54
N SER A 189 -3.46 -7.09 -1.39
CA SER A 189 -3.08 -6.32 -2.57
C SER A 189 -3.03 -4.79 -2.35
N ILE A 190 -3.23 -4.30 -1.14
CA ILE A 190 -3.20 -2.85 -0.86
C ILE A 190 -1.84 -2.25 -1.23
N THR A 191 -0.75 -2.97 -0.96
CA THR A 191 0.60 -2.52 -1.29
C THR A 191 0.82 -2.35 -2.80
N GLU A 192 0.14 -3.15 -3.62
CA GLU A 192 0.24 -3.10 -5.08
C GLU A 192 -0.61 -1.98 -5.69
N HIS A 193 -1.82 -1.74 -5.20
CA HIS A 193 -2.73 -0.78 -5.85
C HIS A 193 -2.81 0.58 -5.15
N GLU A 194 -2.51 0.70 -3.86
CA GLU A 194 -2.42 1.98 -3.16
C GLU A 194 -0.97 2.44 -2.91
N GLY A 195 -0.02 1.51 -3.07
CA GLY A 195 1.39 1.73 -2.83
C GLY A 195 1.84 1.37 -1.42
N ARG A 196 3.15 1.15 -1.28
CA ARG A 196 3.80 0.83 -0.01
C ARG A 196 4.23 2.06 0.80
N ILE A 197 4.33 3.23 0.15
CA ILE A 197 4.72 4.49 0.79
C ILE A 197 3.46 5.21 1.22
N ILE A 198 3.40 5.61 2.47
CA ILE A 198 2.22 6.29 3.02
C ILE A 198 2.11 7.70 2.44
N GLN A 199 0.96 7.98 1.86
CA GLN A 199 0.57 9.27 1.31
C GLN A 199 -0.47 9.89 2.25
N SER A 200 -0.06 10.84 3.07
CA SER A 200 -0.91 11.43 4.10
C SER A 200 -1.45 12.79 3.68
N ARG A 201 -2.71 13.03 3.97
CA ARG A 201 -3.32 14.35 3.86
C ARG A 201 -2.83 15.29 4.95
N SER A 202 -2.95 16.59 4.72
CA SER A 202 -2.74 17.57 5.78
C SER A 202 -3.87 17.51 6.80
N GLU A 203 -3.57 17.94 8.00
CA GLU A 203 -4.56 18.11 9.07
C GLU A 203 -5.66 19.09 8.65
N ALA A 204 -5.28 20.21 7.99
CA ALA A 204 -6.23 21.22 7.52
C ALA A 204 -7.25 20.64 6.52
N SER A 205 -6.82 19.82 5.55
CA SER A 205 -7.69 19.16 4.59
C SER A 205 -8.69 18.23 5.29
N ILE A 206 -8.22 17.44 6.26
CA ILE A 206 -9.06 16.50 7.01
C ILE A 206 -10.10 17.24 7.88
N LEU A 207 -9.69 18.34 8.54
CA LEU A 207 -10.60 19.15 9.35
C LEU A 207 -11.67 19.83 8.48
N ARG A 208 -11.31 20.36 7.31
CA ARG A 208 -12.29 20.90 6.34
C ARG A 208 -13.31 19.84 5.92
N GLU A 209 -12.85 18.64 5.55
CA GLU A 209 -13.76 17.55 5.18
C GLU A 209 -14.70 17.17 6.33
N ALA A 210 -14.23 17.14 7.57
CA ALA A 210 -15.08 16.88 8.73
C ALA A 210 -16.16 17.96 8.90
N GLN A 211 -15.82 19.23 8.65
CA GLN A 211 -16.80 20.34 8.63
C GLN A 211 -17.79 20.17 7.47
N ASP A 212 -17.31 19.80 6.29
CA ASP A 212 -18.18 19.55 5.14
C ASP A 212 -19.15 18.37 5.37
N VAL A 213 -18.67 17.31 6.00
CA VAL A 213 -19.54 16.18 6.42
C VAL A 213 -20.61 16.66 7.39
N ARG A 214 -20.23 17.45 8.39
CA ARG A 214 -21.16 18.02 9.37
C ARG A 214 -22.23 18.92 8.73
N ASP A 215 -21.80 19.79 7.82
CA ASP A 215 -22.63 20.89 7.31
C ASP A 215 -23.43 20.50 6.06
N LYS A 216 -22.89 19.61 5.22
CA LYS A 216 -23.43 19.32 3.89
C LYS A 216 -24.00 17.90 3.76
N VAL A 217 -23.53 16.91 4.56
CA VAL A 217 -24.00 15.53 4.40
C VAL A 217 -25.26 15.30 5.22
N ARG A 218 -26.38 15.09 4.52
CA ARG A 218 -27.68 14.86 5.14
C ARG A 218 -27.68 13.71 6.14
N GLY A 219 -28.34 13.92 7.27
CA GLY A 219 -28.51 12.89 8.31
C GLY A 219 -27.27 12.68 9.18
N PHE A 220 -26.32 13.62 9.17
CA PHE A 220 -25.20 13.59 10.09
C PHE A 220 -25.66 13.80 11.53
N THR A 221 -25.23 12.94 12.44
CA THR A 221 -25.66 12.94 13.86
C THR A 221 -24.59 13.44 14.83
N GLY A 222 -23.48 13.93 14.29
CA GLY A 222 -22.30 14.34 15.09
C GLY A 222 -21.25 13.22 15.23
N VAL A 223 -21.43 12.08 14.57
CA VAL A 223 -20.51 10.93 14.66
C VAL A 223 -19.78 10.73 13.35
N ILE A 224 -18.46 10.92 13.34
CA ILE A 224 -17.59 10.40 12.28
C ILE A 224 -17.47 8.90 12.49
N SER A 225 -17.94 8.11 11.54
CA SER A 225 -18.04 6.65 11.66
C SER A 225 -16.70 5.94 11.56
N ASP A 226 -15.75 6.54 10.85
CA ASP A 226 -14.36 6.09 10.77
C ASP A 226 -13.45 7.26 10.37
N LEU A 227 -12.35 7.41 11.07
CA LEU A 227 -11.26 8.30 10.70
C LEU A 227 -10.01 7.43 10.47
N GLY A 228 -9.82 6.99 9.24
CA GLY A 228 -8.83 5.96 8.99
C GLY A 228 -8.30 5.93 7.56
N GLY A 229 -7.95 4.75 7.14
CA GLY A 229 -7.39 4.43 5.83
C GLY A 229 -7.15 2.94 5.72
N PRO A 230 -6.31 2.47 4.79
CA PRO A 230 -5.99 1.05 4.64
C PRO A 230 -5.49 0.41 5.93
N THR A 231 -4.81 1.19 6.76
CA THR A 231 -4.40 0.82 8.13
C THR A 231 -4.48 2.07 9.01
N ALA A 232 -5.36 2.08 9.99
CA ALA A 232 -5.74 3.29 10.73
C ALA A 232 -4.55 4.04 11.37
N ASN A 233 -3.54 3.32 11.85
CA ASN A 233 -2.41 3.91 12.57
C ASN A 233 -1.11 4.02 11.77
N MET A 234 -1.21 4.19 10.45
CA MET A 234 -0.04 4.48 9.60
C MET A 234 0.08 5.94 9.16
N TYR A 235 -0.86 6.79 9.55
CA TYR A 235 -0.85 8.21 9.21
C TYR A 235 0.48 8.88 9.58
N ARG A 236 1.12 9.51 8.59
CA ARG A 236 2.45 10.17 8.69
C ARG A 236 3.59 9.29 9.16
N LEU A 237 3.42 7.97 9.17
CA LEU A 237 4.53 7.05 9.38
C LEU A 237 5.25 6.77 8.04
N GLY A 238 6.51 6.37 8.14
CA GLY A 238 7.33 6.06 6.97
C GLY A 238 8.79 5.88 7.32
N CYS A 239 9.62 5.66 6.31
CA CYS A 239 11.05 5.53 6.50
C CYS A 239 11.68 6.83 7.04
N LYS A 240 12.69 6.71 7.90
CA LYS A 240 13.45 7.86 8.45
C LYS A 240 14.28 8.57 7.39
N SER A 241 14.72 7.86 6.35
CA SER A 241 15.56 8.40 5.26
C SER A 241 14.93 8.06 3.91
N LYS A 242 14.82 9.07 3.05
CA LYS A 242 14.36 8.92 1.67
C LYS A 242 15.35 8.15 0.80
N ASP A 243 16.66 8.30 1.04
CA ASP A 243 17.69 7.58 0.31
C ASP A 243 17.61 6.08 0.59
N ILE A 244 17.44 5.70 1.87
CA ILE A 244 17.21 4.30 2.27
C ILE A 244 15.89 3.80 1.68
N GLU A 245 14.83 4.59 1.72
CA GLU A 245 13.52 4.23 1.17
C GLU A 245 13.59 3.93 -0.32
N SER A 246 14.28 4.78 -1.09
CA SER A 246 14.37 4.67 -2.55
C SER A 246 15.04 3.37 -3.02
N VAL A 247 16.03 2.87 -2.29
CA VAL A 247 16.78 1.64 -2.64
C VAL A 247 16.27 0.39 -1.89
N CYS A 248 15.31 0.54 -0.98
CA CYS A 248 14.85 -0.56 -0.12
C CYS A 248 14.10 -1.63 -0.91
N ARG A 249 14.50 -2.89 -0.72
CA ARG A 249 13.88 -4.07 -1.34
C ARG A 249 13.10 -4.96 -0.35
N LYS A 250 13.01 -4.57 0.92
CA LYS A 250 12.25 -5.33 1.92
C LYS A 250 10.76 -5.27 1.57
N PRO A 251 10.04 -6.38 1.49
CA PRO A 251 8.61 -6.37 1.16
C PRO A 251 7.75 -5.79 2.30
N SER A 252 8.24 -5.81 3.54
CA SER A 252 7.56 -5.32 4.73
C SER A 252 8.46 -4.43 5.58
N CYS A 253 7.88 -3.39 6.20
CA CYS A 253 8.56 -2.59 7.22
C CYS A 253 8.25 -3.05 8.66
N VAL A 254 7.39 -4.08 8.81
CA VAL A 254 6.89 -4.54 10.11
C VAL A 254 6.97 -6.06 10.29
N TYR A 255 7.57 -6.78 9.34
CA TYR A 255 7.77 -8.21 9.41
C TYR A 255 9.20 -8.60 8.94
N PRO A 256 9.91 -9.57 9.61
CA PRO A 256 9.48 -10.28 10.84
C PRO A 256 9.39 -9.34 12.06
N ASP A 257 10.16 -8.26 12.08
CA ASP A 257 10.19 -7.25 13.13
C ASP A 257 10.02 -5.85 12.56
N VAL A 258 9.66 -4.90 13.41
CA VAL A 258 9.57 -3.49 13.04
C VAL A 258 10.94 -2.97 12.60
N CYS A 259 11.03 -2.48 11.37
CA CYS A 259 12.27 -2.00 10.77
C CYS A 259 12.86 -0.85 11.59
N GLN A 260 14.15 -0.89 11.89
CA GLN A 260 14.86 0.16 12.64
C GLN A 260 14.80 1.54 11.96
N ASN A 261 14.66 1.55 10.63
CA ASN A 261 14.51 2.78 9.84
C ASN A 261 13.06 3.27 9.76
N LEU A 262 12.09 2.58 10.37
CA LEU A 262 10.70 3.02 10.40
C LEU A 262 10.51 4.02 11.55
N ARG A 263 9.84 5.14 11.26
CA ARG A 263 9.28 6.02 12.29
C ARG A 263 8.00 5.38 12.84
N THR A 264 7.86 5.34 14.15
CA THR A 264 6.71 4.72 14.84
C THR A 264 6.00 5.69 15.79
N ASP A 265 6.28 6.99 15.65
CA ASP A 265 5.69 8.04 16.48
C ASP A 265 4.27 8.38 15.99
N HIS A 266 3.27 8.15 16.82
CA HIS A 266 1.87 8.45 16.55
C HIS A 266 1.41 9.84 17.02
N SER A 267 2.31 10.71 17.48
CA SER A 267 1.96 12.03 18.04
C SER A 267 1.12 12.87 17.09
N ALA A 268 1.44 12.87 15.80
CA ALA A 268 0.67 13.60 14.80
C ALA A 268 -0.77 13.06 14.64
N LEU A 269 -0.96 11.75 14.75
CA LEU A 269 -2.28 11.12 14.67
C LEU A 269 -3.10 11.42 15.93
N ILE A 270 -2.50 11.36 17.12
CA ILE A 270 -3.14 11.73 18.39
C ILE A 270 -3.60 13.18 18.34
N GLN A 271 -2.76 14.11 17.86
CA GLN A 271 -3.11 15.51 17.73
C GLN A 271 -4.30 15.73 16.78
N LEU A 272 -4.29 15.07 15.63
CA LEU A 272 -5.41 15.10 14.68
C LEU A 272 -6.71 14.62 15.32
N TYR A 273 -6.68 13.50 16.05
CA TYR A 273 -7.84 12.97 16.75
C TYR A 273 -8.42 13.96 17.75
N ARG A 274 -7.55 14.60 18.55
CA ARG A 274 -7.96 15.60 19.55
C ARG A 274 -8.59 16.83 18.92
N LYS A 275 -8.01 17.34 17.84
CA LYS A 275 -8.56 18.51 17.11
C LYS A 275 -9.91 18.21 16.49
N LEU A 276 -10.09 17.04 15.89
CA LEU A 276 -11.38 16.63 15.34
C LEU A 276 -12.47 16.53 16.40
N ARG A 277 -12.15 15.97 17.58
CA ARG A 277 -13.10 15.90 18.69
C ARG A 277 -13.50 17.26 19.26
N GLN A 278 -12.66 18.28 19.06
CA GLN A 278 -12.92 19.65 19.52
C GLN A 278 -13.75 20.47 18.53
N LEU A 279 -13.96 19.98 17.30
CA LEU A 279 -14.77 20.70 16.31
C LEU A 279 -16.23 20.82 16.79
N PRO A 280 -16.81 22.02 16.76
CA PRO A 280 -18.24 22.20 17.06
C PRO A 280 -19.11 21.29 16.22
N GLY A 281 -20.09 20.62 16.84
CA GLY A 281 -21.00 19.69 16.14
C GLY A 281 -20.45 18.27 15.95
N ILE A 282 -19.18 18.00 16.23
CA ILE A 282 -18.63 16.66 16.29
C ILE A 282 -18.75 16.15 17.72
N LYS A 283 -19.55 15.10 17.92
CA LYS A 283 -19.77 14.46 19.22
C LYS A 283 -18.82 13.29 19.46
N LYS A 284 -18.50 12.56 18.38
CA LYS A 284 -17.66 11.36 18.44
C LYS A 284 -16.90 11.16 17.15
N VAL A 285 -15.66 10.70 17.26
CA VAL A 285 -14.83 10.26 16.14
C VAL A 285 -14.45 8.81 16.41
N LEU A 286 -14.92 7.89 15.59
CA LEU A 286 -14.63 6.46 15.72
C LEU A 286 -13.49 6.05 14.80
N ILE A 287 -12.79 4.99 15.20
CA ILE A 287 -11.80 4.29 14.39
C ILE A 287 -12.35 2.89 14.18
N SER A 288 -12.90 2.65 12.98
CA SER A 288 -13.49 1.38 12.57
C SER A 288 -12.61 0.59 11.60
N SER A 289 -11.65 1.26 10.97
CA SER A 289 -10.59 0.65 10.15
C SER A 289 -9.67 -0.22 11.01
N GLY A 290 -9.14 -1.28 10.41
CA GLY A 290 -8.15 -2.13 11.07
C GLY A 290 -6.86 -1.37 11.38
N LEU A 291 -6.25 -1.67 12.52
CA LEU A 291 -4.97 -1.10 12.90
C LEU A 291 -3.87 -2.16 13.01
N ARG A 292 -2.64 -1.70 12.94
CA ARG A 292 -1.46 -2.53 13.22
C ARG A 292 -1.18 -2.52 14.71
N TYR A 293 -1.48 -3.64 15.38
CA TYR A 293 -1.24 -3.81 16.82
C TYR A 293 0.25 -3.77 17.17
N ASP A 294 1.11 -4.31 16.30
CA ASP A 294 2.56 -4.31 16.43
C ASP A 294 3.18 -2.89 16.45
N LEU A 295 2.55 -1.94 15.75
CA LEU A 295 2.90 -0.52 15.84
C LEU A 295 2.25 0.15 17.06
N ALA A 296 1.01 -0.21 17.37
CA ALA A 296 0.28 0.38 18.49
C ALA A 296 0.98 0.14 19.83
N VAL A 297 1.49 -1.07 20.06
CA VAL A 297 2.20 -1.41 21.32
C VAL A 297 3.50 -0.61 21.51
N LYS A 298 4.04 0.01 20.46
CA LYS A 298 5.18 0.93 20.56
C LYS A 298 4.80 2.33 21.05
N SER A 299 3.49 2.63 21.17
CA SER A 299 2.97 3.94 21.53
C SER A 299 1.85 3.82 22.56
N PRO A 300 2.16 3.71 23.86
CA PRO A 300 1.16 3.62 24.93
C PRO A 300 0.16 4.78 24.94
N ASP A 301 0.63 5.99 24.60
CA ASP A 301 -0.25 7.18 24.53
C ASP A 301 -1.27 7.06 23.40
N TYR A 302 -0.88 6.46 22.26
CA TYR A 302 -1.82 6.17 21.18
C TYR A 302 -2.89 5.17 21.63
N ILE A 303 -2.50 4.09 22.31
CA ILE A 303 -3.45 3.11 22.83
C ILE A 303 -4.42 3.77 23.83
N ARG A 304 -3.91 4.61 24.72
CA ARG A 304 -4.74 5.34 25.69
C ARG A 304 -5.75 6.25 24.99
N GLU A 305 -5.31 7.07 24.03
CA GLU A 305 -6.19 7.95 23.26
C GLU A 305 -7.26 7.16 22.51
N LEU A 306 -6.84 6.07 21.85
CA LEU A 306 -7.73 5.20 21.08
C LEU A 306 -8.83 4.60 21.95
N VAL A 307 -8.44 3.93 23.05
CA VAL A 307 -9.38 3.20 23.92
C VAL A 307 -10.35 4.14 24.62
N LEU A 308 -9.87 5.27 25.13
CA LEU A 308 -10.72 6.20 25.87
C LEU A 308 -11.72 6.96 24.97
N HIS A 309 -11.38 7.19 23.68
CA HIS A 309 -12.14 8.16 22.90
C HIS A 309 -12.64 7.67 21.55
N HIS A 310 -12.06 6.60 20.97
CA HIS A 310 -12.27 6.27 19.55
C HIS A 310 -12.81 4.87 19.30
N VAL A 311 -12.96 4.04 20.33
CA VAL A 311 -13.55 2.69 20.20
C VAL A 311 -15.06 2.78 20.38
N GLY A 312 -15.79 2.28 19.38
CA GLY A 312 -17.26 2.32 19.36
C GLY A 312 -17.96 1.04 19.88
N GLY A 313 -17.20 0.13 20.51
CA GLY A 313 -17.64 -1.19 20.96
C GLY A 313 -16.60 -2.26 20.66
N TYR A 314 -16.18 -2.39 19.41
CA TYR A 314 -15.14 -3.33 19.00
C TYR A 314 -13.93 -2.60 18.43
N LEU A 315 -12.74 -3.12 18.74
CA LEU A 315 -11.47 -2.68 18.17
C LEU A 315 -10.97 -3.71 17.17
N LYS A 316 -10.73 -3.29 15.92
CA LYS A 316 -10.19 -4.16 14.87
C LYS A 316 -8.66 -4.08 14.86
N ILE A 317 -8.00 -5.12 15.33
CA ILE A 317 -6.54 -5.21 15.34
C ILE A 317 -5.98 -6.12 14.23
N ALA A 318 -6.86 -6.77 13.49
CA ALA A 318 -6.55 -7.61 12.32
C ALA A 318 -5.34 -8.56 12.52
N PRO A 319 -5.33 -9.43 13.55
CA PRO A 319 -4.22 -10.35 13.78
C PRO A 319 -4.17 -11.45 12.71
N GLU A 320 -5.30 -11.79 12.10
CA GLU A 320 -5.55 -12.81 11.08
C GLU A 320 -5.47 -14.25 11.61
N HIS A 321 -4.55 -14.55 12.51
CA HIS A 321 -4.38 -15.86 13.13
C HIS A 321 -3.70 -15.73 14.50
N THR A 322 -3.73 -16.81 15.31
CA THR A 322 -3.05 -16.91 16.61
C THR A 322 -1.77 -17.73 16.54
N GLU A 323 -1.69 -18.65 15.57
CA GLU A 323 -0.58 -19.59 15.44
C GLU A 323 0.55 -19.03 14.57
N GLN A 324 1.80 -19.20 15.03
CA GLN A 324 3.01 -18.70 14.35
C GLN A 324 3.19 -19.27 12.93
N GLY A 325 2.80 -20.52 12.68
CA GLY A 325 2.93 -21.14 11.36
C GLY A 325 2.18 -20.39 10.26
N PRO A 326 0.86 -20.20 10.38
CA PRO A 326 0.09 -19.37 9.45
C PRO A 326 0.57 -17.92 9.42
N LEU A 327 0.82 -17.28 10.56
CA LEU A 327 1.26 -15.87 10.64
C LEU A 327 2.55 -15.64 9.86
N SER A 328 3.52 -16.54 9.96
CA SER A 328 4.79 -16.43 9.23
C SER A 328 4.59 -16.48 7.72
N LYS A 329 3.67 -17.31 7.22
CA LYS A 329 3.33 -17.40 5.79
C LYS A 329 2.58 -16.15 5.32
N MET A 330 1.78 -15.54 6.17
CA MET A 330 1.07 -14.28 5.91
C MET A 330 1.98 -13.04 6.01
N MET A 331 3.22 -13.20 6.47
CA MET A 331 4.11 -12.08 6.83
C MET A 331 3.47 -11.15 7.88
N LYS A 332 2.81 -11.75 8.86
CA LYS A 332 2.27 -11.09 10.05
C LYS A 332 3.16 -11.40 11.26
N PRO A 333 3.44 -10.41 12.14
CA PRO A 333 4.13 -10.69 13.39
C PRO A 333 3.28 -11.60 14.30
N GLY A 334 3.93 -12.31 15.20
CA GLY A 334 3.25 -13.04 16.27
C GLY A 334 2.51 -12.09 17.23
N ILE A 335 1.59 -12.65 18.00
CA ILE A 335 0.84 -11.93 19.05
C ILE A 335 1.55 -12.15 20.38
#